data_c047343a48fb29bc844c994064c9a29d
#
_entry.id   c047343a48fb29bc844c994064c9a29d
#
_cell.length_a   1.000
_cell.length_b   1.000
_cell.length_c   1.000
_cell.angle_alpha   90.00
_cell.angle_beta   90.00
_cell.angle_gamma   90.00
#
_symmetry.space_group_name_H-M   'P 1'
#
loop_
_entity.id
_entity.type
_entity.pdbx_description
1 polymer ?
#
loop_
_entity_poly.entity_id
_entity_poly.type
_entity_poly.pdbx_seq_one_letter_code
_entity_poly.pdbx_strand_id
1 'polypeptide(L)' 'MNETVKVLMSRDGLSKAEAVKQVIDFFKSMQSDITEGGDPFSWENDFVQEFGLEPDYFEDFLFRLC' A
#
# COMPACT_ATOMS: atom_id res chain seq x y z
N MET A 1 -3.49 13.16 2.50
CA MET A 1 -2.47 12.12 2.72
C MET A 1 -3.15 10.80 2.99
N ASN A 2 -2.62 9.73 2.43
CA ASN A 2 -3.14 8.37 2.58
C ASN A 2 -2.95 7.86 4.02
N GLU A 3 -3.92 7.13 4.55
CA GLU A 3 -3.85 6.60 5.92
C GLU A 3 -2.66 5.66 6.11
N THR A 4 -2.33 4.87 5.09
CA THR A 4 -1.17 3.98 5.15
C THR A 4 0.11 4.77 5.36
N VAL A 5 0.28 5.89 4.66
CA VAL A 5 1.44 6.76 4.84
C VAL A 5 1.50 7.30 6.26
N LYS A 6 0.37 7.74 6.81
CA LYS A 6 0.31 8.24 8.18
C LYS A 6 0.74 7.19 9.20
N VAL A 7 0.26 5.97 9.03
CA VAL A 7 0.61 4.88 9.95
C VAL A 7 2.09 4.56 9.88
N LEU A 8 2.67 4.50 8.68
CA LEU A 8 4.09 4.22 8.52
C LEU A 8 4.95 5.30 9.18
N MET A 9 4.55 6.57 9.04
CA MET A 9 5.26 7.67 9.68
C MET A 9 5.19 7.57 11.21
N SER A 10 4.00 7.29 11.73
CA SER A 10 3.74 7.28 13.17
C SER A 10 4.27 6.02 13.84
N ARG A 11 4.01 4.86 13.27
CA ARG A 11 4.36 3.55 13.86
C ARG A 11 5.84 3.23 13.67
N ASP A 12 6.35 3.42 12.46
CA ASP A 12 7.70 2.99 12.09
C ASP A 12 8.72 4.12 12.17
N GLY A 13 8.28 5.34 12.47
CA GLY A 13 9.18 6.48 12.59
C GLY A 13 9.78 6.93 11.27
N LEU A 14 9.13 6.61 10.16
CA LEU A 14 9.63 6.98 8.84
C LEU A 14 9.35 8.45 8.54
N SER A 15 10.22 9.07 7.74
CA SER A 15 9.91 10.37 7.18
C SER A 15 8.78 10.24 6.16
N LYS A 16 8.13 11.36 5.86
CA LYS A 16 7.06 11.38 4.84
C LYS A 16 7.57 10.84 3.51
N ALA A 17 8.76 11.26 3.10
CA ALA A 17 9.34 10.83 1.82
C ALA A 17 9.56 9.32 1.81
N GLU A 18 10.07 8.75 2.89
CA GLU A 18 10.30 7.31 2.97
C GLU A 18 8.99 6.52 2.98
N ALA A 19 8.00 6.99 3.73
CA ALA A 19 6.70 6.33 3.79
C ALA A 19 6.00 6.37 2.43
N VAL A 20 6.01 7.51 1.77
CA VAL A 20 5.44 7.67 0.44
C VAL A 20 6.14 6.75 -0.56
N LYS A 21 7.46 6.67 -0.49
CA LYS A 21 8.22 5.82 -1.38
C LYS A 21 7.83 4.35 -1.24
N GLN A 22 7.69 3.86 -0.01
CA GLN A 22 7.29 2.48 0.23
C GLN A 22 5.92 2.18 -0.35
N VAL A 23 4.98 3.09 -0.15
CA VAL A 23 3.62 2.93 -0.66
C VAL A 23 3.61 2.94 -2.19
N ILE A 24 4.37 3.85 -2.80
CA ILE A 24 4.44 3.95 -4.26
C ILE A 24 5.11 2.72 -4.85
N ASP A 25 6.19 2.22 -4.24
CA ASP A 25 6.88 1.02 -4.73
C ASP A 25 5.94 -0.18 -4.70
N PHE A 26 5.18 -0.34 -3.63
CA PHE A 26 4.19 -1.40 -3.53
C PHE A 26 3.12 -1.25 -4.62
N PHE A 27 2.62 -0.04 -4.80
CA PHE A 27 1.60 0.25 -5.81
C PHE A 27 2.10 -0.07 -7.22
N LYS A 28 3.32 0.30 -7.54
CA LYS A 28 3.90 0.03 -8.86
C LYS A 28 4.02 -1.46 -9.12
N SER A 29 4.44 -2.22 -8.12
CA SER A 29 4.52 -3.67 -8.25
C SER A 29 3.15 -4.29 -8.48
N MET A 30 2.15 -3.85 -7.71
CA MET A 30 0.78 -4.31 -7.87
C MET A 30 0.22 -3.95 -9.25
N GLN A 31 0.43 -2.72 -9.69
CA GLN A 31 -0.06 -2.25 -10.98
C GLN A 31 0.53 -3.06 -12.13
N SER A 32 1.81 -3.36 -12.07
CA SER A 32 2.48 -4.16 -13.09
C SER A 32 1.86 -5.56 -13.17
N ASP A 33 1.62 -6.19 -12.02
CA ASP A 33 0.99 -7.51 -11.97
C ASP A 33 -0.43 -7.48 -12.54
N ILE A 34 -1.22 -6.50 -12.15
CA ILE A 34 -2.61 -6.35 -12.62
C ILE A 34 -2.64 -6.13 -14.14
N THR A 35 -1.72 -5.34 -14.66
CA THR A 35 -1.62 -5.07 -16.09
C THR A 35 -1.34 -6.36 -16.87
N GLU A 36 -0.64 -7.31 -16.27
CA GLU A 36 -0.35 -8.61 -16.87
C GLU A 36 -1.45 -9.66 -16.62
N GLY A 37 -2.58 -9.25 -16.06
CA GLY A 37 -3.72 -10.10 -15.81
C GLY A 37 -3.87 -10.60 -14.38
N GLY A 38 -3.12 -10.04 -13.45
CA GLY A 38 -3.21 -10.40 -12.03
C GLY A 38 -4.51 -9.91 -11.39
N ASP A 39 -4.83 -10.49 -10.24
CA ASP A 39 -6.02 -10.16 -9.47
C ASP A 39 -5.67 -9.16 -8.38
N PRO A 40 -6.31 -7.96 -8.37
CA PRO A 40 -6.06 -6.98 -7.31
C PRO A 40 -6.29 -7.53 -5.90
N PHE A 41 -7.26 -8.42 -5.73
CA PHE A 41 -7.58 -8.96 -4.42
C PHE A 41 -6.50 -9.89 -3.87
N SER A 42 -5.68 -10.48 -4.73
CA SER A 42 -4.57 -11.29 -4.25
C SER A 42 -3.50 -10.43 -3.56
N TRP A 43 -3.45 -9.15 -3.88
CA TRP A 43 -2.50 -8.21 -3.29
C TRP A 43 -2.92 -7.73 -1.90
N GLU A 44 -4.17 -7.95 -1.52
CA GLU A 44 -4.64 -7.58 -0.17
C GLU A 44 -3.82 -8.30 0.90
N ASN A 45 -3.59 -9.59 0.72
CA ASN A 45 -2.80 -10.37 1.66
C ASN A 45 -1.35 -9.88 1.71
N ASP A 46 -0.78 -9.59 0.54
CA ASP A 46 0.58 -9.05 0.45
C ASP A 46 0.68 -7.69 1.14
N PHE A 47 -0.33 -6.85 0.98
CA PHE A 47 -0.39 -5.54 1.64
C PHE A 47 -0.39 -5.70 3.16
N VAL A 48 -1.23 -6.60 3.67
CA VAL A 48 -1.32 -6.85 5.11
C VAL A 48 0.02 -7.33 5.66
N GLN A 49 0.68 -8.24 4.96
CA GLN A 49 1.97 -8.77 5.40
C GLN A 49 3.08 -7.74 5.29
N GLU A 50 3.10 -6.96 4.22
CA GLU A 50 4.15 -5.96 3.98
C GLU A 50 4.09 -4.81 4.98
N PHE A 51 2.90 -4.29 5.23
CA PHE A 51 2.74 -3.11 6.07
C PHE A 51 2.24 -3.43 7.49
N GLY A 52 1.78 -4.64 7.73
CA GLY A 52 1.24 -5.03 9.04
C GLY A 52 -0.04 -4.29 9.40
N LEU A 53 -0.84 -3.96 8.41
CA LEU A 53 -2.08 -3.22 8.59
C LEU A 53 -3.30 -4.11 8.32
N GLU A 54 -4.45 -3.68 8.84
CA GLU A 54 -5.70 -4.39 8.60
C GLU A 54 -6.15 -4.26 7.14
N PRO A 55 -6.94 -5.21 6.61
CA PRO A 55 -7.40 -5.16 5.22
C PRO A 55 -8.16 -3.89 4.85
N ASP A 56 -8.80 -3.23 5.82
CA ASP A 56 -9.52 -1.98 5.57
C ASP A 56 -8.60 -0.90 5.01
N TYR A 57 -7.33 -0.90 5.42
CA TYR A 57 -6.35 0.05 4.89
C TYR A 57 -6.07 -0.19 3.42
N PHE A 58 -6.14 -1.45 3.00
CA PHE A 58 -5.94 -1.78 1.59
C PHE A 58 -7.05 -1.22 0.72
N GLU A 59 -8.30 -1.29 1.18
CA GLU A 59 -9.43 -0.69 0.46
C GLU A 59 -9.25 0.81 0.33
N ASP A 60 -8.87 1.49 1.39
CA ASP A 60 -8.60 2.93 1.36
C ASP A 60 -7.45 3.23 0.40
N PHE A 61 -6.41 2.42 0.42
CA PHE A 61 -5.26 2.53 -0.48
C PHE A 61 -5.71 2.45 -1.94
N LEU A 62 -6.55 1.48 -2.29
CA LEU A 62 -7.06 1.33 -3.65
C LEU A 62 -7.91 2.53 -4.08
N PHE A 63 -8.78 2.99 -3.22
CA PHE A 63 -9.65 4.12 -3.54
C PHE A 63 -8.85 5.40 -3.80
N ARG A 64 -7.81 5.61 -3.03
CA ARG A 64 -7.02 6.85 -3.16
C ARG A 64 -6.07 6.82 -4.35
N LEU A 65 -5.74 5.65 -4.85
CA LEU A 65 -4.84 5.51 -5.98
C LEU A 65 -5.58 5.28 -7.31
N CYS A 66 -6.89 5.13 -7.25
CA CYS A 66 -7.72 5.14 -8.45
C CYS A 66 -8.15 6.59 -8.81
#